data_b1dd36b23a852b4acbaa185001604b16
#
_entry.id   b1dd36b23a852b4acbaa185001604b16
#
_cell.length_a   1.000
_cell.length_b   1.000
_cell.length_c   1.000
_cell.angle_alpha   90.00
_cell.angle_beta   90.00
_cell.angle_gamma   90.00
#
_symmetry.space_group_name_H-M   'P 1'
#
loop_
_entity.id
_entity.type
_entity.pdbx_description
1 polymer ?
#
loop_
_entity_poly.entity_id
_entity_poly.type
_entity_poly.pdbx_seq_one_letter_code
_entity_poly.pdbx_strand_id
1 'polypeptide(L)'
;MQGGGNTSVKASRRNILGDDEEILYVKGSGWDLATIDAAGFAATRLSTLQRLATLPSLSDSDMMRELKAACTDPAAPTPSVEAILHAIIPFRFVDHTHADAVVAISNTPGGEETLRNLYGSDVLILPYVMPGFILARQIYEATQNVDWSTLKGIVLLHHGVFTFHAEAKSSYENMVAMVDRAEQYLQENGV
;
A
#
# COMPACT_ATOMS: atom_id res chain seq x y z
N MET A 1 -14.93 -0.72 7.23
CA MET A 1 -13.56 -1.13 7.67
C MET A 1 -13.10 -0.17 8.75
N GLN A 2 -13.11 -0.59 9.99
CA GLN A 2 -12.59 0.23 11.10
C GLN A 2 -11.12 -0.13 11.31
N GLY A 3 -10.23 0.88 11.23
CA GLY A 3 -8.88 0.81 11.77
C GLY A 3 -7.79 0.16 10.93
N GLY A 4 -8.04 -0.28 9.72
CA GLY A 4 -7.01 -0.84 8.85
C GLY A 4 -7.06 -0.26 7.44
N GLY A 5 -5.95 -0.38 6.71
CA GLY A 5 -5.85 0.12 5.36
C GLY A 5 -5.52 1.61 5.25
N ASN A 6 -5.10 1.99 4.07
CA ASN A 6 -4.70 3.33 3.72
C ASN A 6 -4.79 3.54 2.20
N THR A 7 -4.77 4.80 1.80
CA THR A 7 -4.78 5.20 0.39
C THR A 7 -3.81 6.34 0.18
N SER A 8 -3.35 6.50 -1.05
CA SER A 8 -2.45 7.58 -1.41
C SER A 8 -2.62 8.04 -2.84
N VAL A 9 -2.15 9.27 -3.09
CA VAL A 9 -2.00 9.82 -4.44
C VAL A 9 -0.64 10.48 -4.61
N LYS A 10 0.00 10.25 -5.75
CA LYS A 10 1.21 10.97 -6.18
C LYS A 10 0.83 12.15 -7.05
N ALA A 11 1.39 13.32 -6.75
CA ALA A 11 1.15 14.54 -7.51
C ALA A 11 2.38 15.45 -7.47
N SER A 12 2.58 16.22 -8.53
CA SER A 12 3.55 17.29 -8.54
C SER A 12 2.98 18.54 -7.88
N ARG A 13 3.79 19.24 -7.11
CA ARG A 13 3.45 20.48 -6.44
C ARG A 13 4.61 21.46 -6.54
N ARG A 14 4.31 22.72 -6.80
CA ARG A 14 5.32 23.78 -6.74
C ARG A 14 5.66 24.11 -5.29
N ASN A 15 6.93 24.05 -4.93
CA ASN A 15 7.41 24.40 -3.60
C ASN A 15 7.56 25.93 -3.43
N ILE A 16 7.92 26.39 -2.22
CA ILE A 16 8.06 27.83 -1.92
C ILE A 16 9.20 28.50 -2.69
N LEU A 17 10.16 27.72 -3.17
CA LEU A 17 11.30 28.20 -3.98
C LEU A 17 10.96 28.30 -5.48
N GLY A 18 9.81 27.79 -5.87
CA GLY A 18 9.35 27.78 -7.24
C GLY A 18 9.71 26.51 -8.04
N ASP A 19 10.29 25.51 -7.40
CA ASP A 19 10.63 24.23 -8.03
C ASP A 19 9.45 23.27 -7.99
N ASP A 20 9.33 22.41 -9.00
CA ASP A 20 8.36 21.32 -8.99
C ASP A 20 8.88 20.17 -8.10
N GLU A 21 8.05 19.73 -7.17
CA GLU A 21 8.35 18.70 -6.20
C GLU A 21 7.30 17.58 -6.25
N GLU A 22 7.75 16.33 -6.43
CA GLU A 22 6.87 15.16 -6.41
C GLU A 22 6.51 14.80 -4.98
N ILE A 23 5.21 14.78 -4.70
CA ILE A 23 4.62 14.56 -3.38
C ILE A 23 3.79 13.28 -3.38
N LEU A 24 3.94 12.48 -2.34
CA LEU A 24 3.00 11.44 -1.97
C LEU A 24 2.08 11.98 -0.87
N TYR A 25 0.81 12.11 -1.17
CA TYR A 25 -0.24 12.34 -0.18
C TYR A 25 -0.71 10.97 0.29
N VAL A 26 -0.38 10.60 1.51
CA VAL A 26 -0.71 9.30 2.09
C VAL A 26 -1.48 9.47 3.38
N LYS A 27 -2.45 8.59 3.64
CA LYS A 27 -3.24 8.58 4.88
C LYS A 27 -2.34 8.63 6.11
N GLY A 28 -2.68 9.52 7.02
CA GLY A 28 -2.04 9.64 8.34
C GLY A 28 -2.46 8.50 9.28
N SER A 29 -1.56 8.11 10.17
CA SER A 29 -1.85 7.16 11.24
C SER A 29 -2.98 7.66 12.14
N GLY A 30 -3.86 6.75 12.55
CA GLY A 30 -4.98 7.05 13.45
C GLY A 30 -6.23 7.62 12.79
N TRP A 31 -6.21 7.95 11.50
CA TRP A 31 -7.38 8.37 10.76
C TRP A 31 -8.19 7.18 10.23
N ASP A 32 -9.52 7.30 10.24
CA ASP A 32 -10.42 6.31 9.64
C ASP A 32 -10.77 6.71 8.21
N LEU A 33 -10.62 5.77 7.26
CA LEU A 33 -10.95 6.00 5.85
C LEU A 33 -12.42 6.38 5.61
N ALA A 34 -13.33 5.98 6.51
CA ALA A 34 -14.75 6.31 6.38
C ALA A 34 -15.05 7.80 6.63
N THR A 35 -14.19 8.49 7.37
CA THR A 35 -14.40 9.87 7.82
C THR A 35 -13.24 10.81 7.53
N ILE A 36 -12.18 10.32 6.90
CA ILE A 36 -10.98 11.12 6.59
C ILE A 36 -11.32 12.27 5.64
N ASP A 37 -10.75 13.41 5.93
CA ASP A 37 -10.73 14.57 5.04
C ASP A 37 -9.29 14.90 4.58
N ALA A 38 -9.12 16.00 3.86
CA ALA A 38 -7.80 16.39 3.33
C ALA A 38 -6.75 16.59 4.41
N ALA A 39 -7.14 17.02 5.62
CA ALA A 39 -6.21 17.23 6.75
C ALA A 39 -5.65 15.91 7.30
N GLY A 40 -6.34 14.80 7.04
CA GLY A 40 -5.90 13.46 7.43
C GLY A 40 -4.80 12.88 6.54
N PHE A 41 -4.41 13.56 5.45
CA PHE A 41 -3.36 13.10 4.56
C PHE A 41 -2.04 13.84 4.82
N ALA A 42 -0.97 13.07 5.02
CA ALA A 42 0.37 13.59 5.13
C ALA A 42 0.97 13.80 3.72
N ALA A 43 1.37 15.03 3.41
CA ALA A 43 2.11 15.35 2.20
C ALA A 43 3.61 15.08 2.43
N THR A 44 4.14 14.03 1.81
CA THR A 44 5.53 13.60 1.98
C THR A 44 6.31 13.71 0.68
N ARG A 45 7.61 14.01 0.75
CA ARG A 45 8.51 14.06 -0.41
C ARG A 45 8.69 12.65 -0.97
N LEU A 46 8.15 12.39 -2.16
CA LEU A 46 8.16 11.08 -2.79
C LEU A 46 9.59 10.54 -2.96
N SER A 47 10.51 11.36 -3.43
CA SER A 47 11.91 10.97 -3.64
C SER A 47 12.61 10.53 -2.35
N THR A 48 12.28 11.13 -1.21
CA THR A 48 12.81 10.73 0.10
C THR A 48 12.36 9.32 0.46
N LEU A 49 11.08 9.03 0.33
CA LEU A 49 10.53 7.71 0.65
C LEU A 49 11.09 6.62 -0.27
N GLN A 50 11.20 6.91 -1.57
CA GLN A 50 11.81 5.98 -2.54
C GLN A 50 13.27 5.67 -2.19
N ARG A 51 14.04 6.66 -1.76
CA ARG A 51 15.42 6.46 -1.31
C ARG A 51 15.49 5.64 -0.02
N LEU A 52 14.58 5.83 0.93
CA LEU A 52 14.52 5.00 2.14
C LEU A 52 14.37 3.53 1.78
N ALA A 53 13.54 3.17 0.79
CA ALA A 53 13.35 1.79 0.35
C ALA A 53 14.65 1.11 -0.14
N THR A 54 15.66 1.88 -0.60
CA THR A 54 16.93 1.33 -1.09
C THR A 54 17.92 1.00 0.03
N LEU A 55 17.68 1.45 1.27
CA LEU A 55 18.57 1.19 2.39
C LEU A 55 18.61 -0.31 2.71
N PRO A 56 19.77 -0.86 3.10
CA PRO A 56 19.90 -2.28 3.45
C PRO A 56 19.17 -2.62 4.75
N SER A 57 19.08 -1.68 5.68
CA SER A 57 18.36 -1.82 6.95
C SER A 57 17.98 -0.44 7.49
N LEU A 58 16.91 -0.42 8.28
CA LEU A 58 16.47 0.76 9.02
C LEU A 58 15.66 0.27 10.22
N SER A 59 15.88 0.85 11.41
CA SER A 59 15.04 0.55 12.55
C SER A 59 13.65 1.18 12.38
N ASP A 60 12.62 0.59 12.98
CA ASP A 60 11.27 1.16 12.90
C ASP A 60 11.20 2.56 13.51
N SER A 61 11.95 2.82 14.58
CA SER A 61 12.06 4.15 15.19
C SER A 61 12.70 5.17 14.25
N ASP A 62 13.76 4.79 13.55
CA ASP A 62 14.39 5.64 12.54
C ASP A 62 13.49 5.82 11.32
N MET A 63 12.82 4.76 10.87
CA MET A 63 11.84 4.86 9.78
C MET A 63 10.75 5.86 10.11
N MET A 64 10.14 5.78 11.30
CA MET A 64 9.09 6.73 11.72
C MET A 64 9.61 8.17 11.79
N ARG A 65 10.84 8.38 12.27
CA ARG A 65 11.48 9.70 12.29
C ARG A 65 11.67 10.23 10.86
N GLU A 66 12.19 9.40 9.95
CA GLU A 66 12.43 9.81 8.56
C GLU A 66 11.13 10.03 7.78
N LEU A 67 10.07 9.22 8.02
CA LEU A 67 8.74 9.48 7.47
C LEU A 67 8.21 10.84 7.91
N LYS A 68 8.35 11.19 9.19
CA LYS A 68 7.93 12.49 9.70
C LYS A 68 8.78 13.64 9.13
N ALA A 69 10.08 13.45 9.01
CA ALA A 69 11.00 14.42 8.40
C ALA A 69 10.74 14.62 6.90
N ALA A 70 10.21 13.59 6.20
CA ALA A 70 9.82 13.70 4.81
C ALA A 70 8.56 14.54 4.58
N CYS A 71 7.74 14.80 5.63
CA CYS A 71 6.58 15.67 5.52
C CYS A 71 6.99 17.07 5.08
N THR A 72 6.17 17.67 4.23
CA THR A 72 6.38 19.05 3.75
C THR A 72 5.78 20.10 4.69
N ASP A 73 4.91 19.65 5.61
CA ASP A 73 4.33 20.43 6.69
C ASP A 73 4.64 19.73 8.03
N PRO A 74 5.32 20.38 8.97
CA PRO A 74 5.59 19.81 10.30
C PRO A 74 4.31 19.49 11.09
N ALA A 75 3.21 20.21 10.83
CA ALA A 75 1.93 20.00 11.48
C ALA A 75 1.10 18.85 10.89
N ALA A 76 1.51 18.31 9.72
CA ALA A 76 0.83 17.17 9.10
C ALA A 76 0.72 15.97 10.05
N PRO A 77 -0.29 15.10 9.92
CA PRO A 77 -0.35 13.86 10.68
C PRO A 77 0.89 12.99 10.40
N THR A 78 1.20 12.09 11.31
CA THR A 78 2.27 11.10 11.06
C THR A 78 1.86 10.20 9.88
N PRO A 79 2.67 10.08 8.82
CA PRO A 79 2.35 9.22 7.70
C PRO A 79 2.11 7.76 8.14
N SER A 80 1.29 7.02 7.40
CA SER A 80 1.19 5.58 7.58
C SER A 80 2.57 4.91 7.58
N VAL A 81 2.76 3.88 8.39
CA VAL A 81 3.98 3.05 8.40
C VAL A 81 4.26 2.42 7.03
N GLU A 82 3.24 2.30 6.20
CA GLU A 82 3.30 1.75 4.84
C GLU A 82 3.55 2.81 3.75
N ALA A 83 3.83 4.06 4.13
CA ALA A 83 4.06 5.14 3.17
C ALA A 83 5.20 4.83 2.18
N ILE A 84 6.23 4.08 2.62
CA ILE A 84 7.31 3.64 1.73
C ILE A 84 6.80 2.67 0.66
N LEU A 85 5.89 1.74 1.02
CA LEU A 85 5.25 0.84 0.06
C LEU A 85 4.49 1.62 -1.01
N HIS A 86 3.68 2.58 -0.59
CA HIS A 86 2.96 3.45 -1.50
C HIS A 86 3.90 4.24 -2.42
N ALA A 87 5.07 4.63 -1.92
CA ALA A 87 6.05 5.39 -2.70
C ALA A 87 6.71 4.55 -3.81
N ILE A 88 7.01 3.27 -3.56
CA ILE A 88 7.71 2.40 -4.51
C ILE A 88 6.79 1.81 -5.58
N ILE A 89 5.49 1.67 -5.35
CA ILE A 89 4.53 1.25 -6.36
C ILE A 89 4.42 2.37 -7.41
N PRO A 90 4.72 2.13 -8.70
CA PRO A 90 4.94 3.21 -9.68
C PRO A 90 3.65 3.82 -10.25
N PHE A 91 2.51 3.67 -9.59
CA PHE A 91 1.23 4.21 -10.00
C PHE A 91 0.83 5.44 -9.21
N ARG A 92 -0.01 6.28 -9.81
CA ARG A 92 -0.48 7.52 -9.21
C ARG A 92 -1.34 7.28 -7.98
N PHE A 93 -2.29 6.35 -8.06
CA PHE A 93 -3.18 5.97 -6.96
C PHE A 93 -2.81 4.58 -6.45
N VAL A 94 -2.75 4.44 -5.13
CA VAL A 94 -2.47 3.18 -4.45
C VAL A 94 -3.41 3.05 -3.27
N ASP A 95 -4.15 1.95 -3.23
CA ASP A 95 -5.09 1.62 -2.16
C ASP A 95 -4.64 0.34 -1.45
N HIS A 96 -4.82 0.30 -0.13
CA HIS A 96 -4.52 -0.85 0.71
C HIS A 96 -5.66 -1.12 1.66
N THR A 97 -6.04 -2.39 1.78
CA THR A 97 -7.07 -2.84 2.72
C THR A 97 -6.69 -4.17 3.38
N HIS A 98 -7.17 -4.36 4.60
CA HIS A 98 -7.16 -5.65 5.28
C HIS A 98 -8.50 -6.35 5.02
N ALA A 99 -8.80 -6.69 3.75
CA ALA A 99 -10.07 -7.28 3.37
C ALA A 99 -10.26 -8.65 4.02
N ASP A 100 -11.31 -8.78 4.84
CA ASP A 100 -11.57 -9.96 5.69
C ASP A 100 -11.58 -11.25 4.87
N ALA A 101 -12.20 -11.25 3.69
CA ALA A 101 -12.28 -12.44 2.83
C ALA A 101 -10.90 -12.91 2.34
N VAL A 102 -10.04 -11.97 1.91
CA VAL A 102 -8.69 -12.31 1.44
C VAL A 102 -7.82 -12.79 2.61
N VAL A 103 -7.91 -12.11 3.76
CA VAL A 103 -7.17 -12.48 4.97
C VAL A 103 -7.65 -13.83 5.49
N ALA A 104 -8.94 -14.11 5.48
CA ALA A 104 -9.51 -15.40 5.87
C ALA A 104 -8.92 -16.54 5.04
N ILE A 105 -8.94 -16.42 3.70
CA ILE A 105 -8.34 -17.43 2.82
C ILE A 105 -6.84 -17.59 3.13
N SER A 106 -6.09 -16.48 3.23
CA SER A 106 -4.64 -16.53 3.47
C SER A 106 -4.26 -17.19 4.81
N ASN A 107 -5.19 -17.20 5.78
CA ASN A 107 -4.98 -17.81 7.09
C ASN A 107 -5.38 -19.30 7.17
N THR A 108 -5.83 -19.87 6.04
CA THR A 108 -6.16 -21.32 6.00
C THR A 108 -4.95 -22.15 5.57
N PRO A 109 -4.88 -23.45 5.93
CA PRO A 109 -3.92 -24.37 5.34
C PRO A 109 -4.07 -24.39 3.80
N GLY A 110 -2.98 -24.15 3.07
CA GLY A 110 -3.02 -24.06 1.59
C GLY A 110 -3.57 -22.73 1.05
N GLY A 111 -3.82 -21.73 1.90
CA GLY A 111 -4.38 -20.44 1.51
C GLY A 111 -3.57 -19.69 0.47
N GLU A 112 -2.24 -19.79 0.50
CA GLU A 112 -1.37 -19.22 -0.54
C GLU A 112 -1.65 -19.83 -1.92
N GLU A 113 -1.74 -21.16 -2.00
CA GLU A 113 -2.05 -21.86 -3.26
C GLU A 113 -3.44 -21.50 -3.76
N THR A 114 -4.40 -21.43 -2.84
CA THR A 114 -5.77 -20.98 -3.14
C THR A 114 -5.78 -19.58 -3.74
N LEU A 115 -5.09 -18.63 -3.14
CA LEU A 115 -5.01 -17.25 -3.64
C LEU A 115 -4.28 -17.16 -4.99
N ARG A 116 -3.23 -17.98 -5.20
CA ARG A 116 -2.55 -18.07 -6.50
C ARG A 116 -3.48 -18.58 -7.59
N ASN A 117 -4.28 -19.62 -7.30
CA ASN A 117 -5.26 -20.15 -8.23
C ASN A 117 -6.41 -19.15 -8.47
N LEU A 118 -6.84 -18.45 -7.43
CA LEU A 118 -7.92 -17.48 -7.50
C LEU A 118 -7.55 -16.27 -8.37
N TYR A 119 -6.37 -15.70 -8.18
CA TYR A 119 -6.00 -14.44 -8.83
C TYR A 119 -5.11 -14.61 -10.08
N GLY A 120 -4.47 -15.78 -10.24
CA GLY A 120 -3.57 -16.03 -11.37
C GLY A 120 -2.34 -15.12 -11.38
N SER A 121 -1.86 -14.78 -12.58
CA SER A 121 -0.65 -13.96 -12.78
C SER A 121 -0.87 -12.45 -12.62
N ASP A 122 -2.12 -12.00 -12.53
CA ASP A 122 -2.46 -10.57 -12.44
C ASP A 122 -2.18 -9.98 -11.05
N VAL A 123 -1.87 -10.83 -10.07
CA VAL A 123 -1.66 -10.45 -8.69
C VAL A 123 -0.36 -11.06 -8.16
N LEU A 124 0.51 -10.21 -7.65
CA LEU A 124 1.72 -10.65 -6.96
C LEU A 124 1.36 -11.09 -5.54
N ILE A 125 1.73 -12.32 -5.15
CA ILE A 125 1.50 -12.83 -3.80
C ILE A 125 2.82 -12.95 -3.07
N LEU A 126 2.93 -12.27 -1.94
CA LEU A 126 4.15 -12.21 -1.14
C LEU A 126 3.92 -12.80 0.25
N PRO A 127 4.93 -13.50 0.81
CA PRO A 127 4.83 -14.08 2.15
C PRO A 127 4.66 -12.99 3.21
N TYR A 128 4.14 -13.40 4.38
CA TYR A 128 3.99 -12.51 5.52
C TYR A 128 5.32 -11.97 6.01
N VAL A 129 5.34 -10.67 6.20
CA VAL A 129 6.38 -9.95 6.93
C VAL A 129 5.71 -8.92 7.82
N MET A 130 6.22 -8.73 9.01
CA MET A 130 5.75 -7.71 9.94
C MET A 130 5.73 -6.34 9.26
N PRO A 131 4.62 -5.58 9.34
CA PRO A 131 4.56 -4.21 8.84
C PRO A 131 5.67 -3.34 9.43
N GLY A 132 6.33 -2.56 8.55
CA GLY A 132 7.47 -1.73 8.92
C GLY A 132 8.49 -1.69 7.79
N PHE A 133 9.74 -1.31 8.11
CA PHE A 133 10.77 -1.18 7.09
C PHE A 133 11.09 -2.50 6.38
N ILE A 134 11.08 -3.63 7.10
CA ILE A 134 11.39 -4.95 6.53
C ILE A 134 10.39 -5.30 5.41
N LEU A 135 9.10 -5.04 5.62
CA LEU A 135 8.08 -5.24 4.60
C LEU A 135 8.31 -4.35 3.37
N ALA A 136 8.58 -3.06 3.58
CA ALA A 136 8.88 -2.13 2.50
C ALA A 136 10.08 -2.60 1.66
N ARG A 137 11.12 -3.06 2.32
CA ARG A 137 12.33 -3.59 1.69
C ARG A 137 12.05 -4.87 0.90
N GLN A 138 11.30 -5.80 1.46
CA GLN A 138 10.91 -7.05 0.77
C GLN A 138 10.14 -6.76 -0.52
N ILE A 139 9.15 -5.86 -0.46
CA ILE A 139 8.38 -5.50 -1.66
C ILE A 139 9.28 -4.80 -2.68
N TYR A 140 10.14 -3.89 -2.23
CA TYR A 140 11.11 -3.24 -3.12
C TYR A 140 11.97 -4.27 -3.85
N GLU A 141 12.53 -5.25 -3.16
CA GLU A 141 13.36 -6.30 -3.76
C GLU A 141 12.57 -7.23 -4.69
N ALA A 142 11.39 -7.67 -4.26
CA ALA A 142 10.53 -8.56 -5.04
C ALA A 142 10.03 -7.92 -6.34
N THR A 143 9.99 -6.59 -6.40
CA THR A 143 9.42 -5.87 -7.55
C THR A 143 10.45 -5.23 -8.49
N GLN A 144 11.76 -5.45 -8.28
CA GLN A 144 12.81 -4.88 -9.13
C GLN A 144 12.72 -5.28 -10.61
N ASN A 145 12.24 -6.49 -10.89
CA ASN A 145 12.16 -7.05 -12.24
C ASN A 145 10.72 -7.38 -12.66
N VAL A 146 9.73 -6.83 -11.96
CA VAL A 146 8.32 -7.07 -12.27
C VAL A 146 7.85 -6.12 -13.35
N ASP A 147 7.14 -6.64 -14.33
CA ASP A 147 6.37 -5.81 -15.26
C ASP A 147 5.08 -5.36 -14.59
N TRP A 148 5.11 -4.15 -14.06
CA TRP A 148 3.98 -3.56 -13.37
C TRP A 148 2.73 -3.39 -14.25
N SER A 149 2.89 -3.36 -15.58
CA SER A 149 1.74 -3.18 -16.49
C SER A 149 0.82 -4.41 -16.51
N THR A 150 1.32 -5.56 -16.09
CA THR A 150 0.57 -6.83 -16.02
C THR A 150 -0.15 -7.02 -14.70
N LEU A 151 0.18 -6.24 -13.66
CA LEU A 151 -0.35 -6.41 -12.32
C LEU A 151 -1.57 -5.53 -12.07
N LYS A 152 -2.56 -6.08 -11.37
CA LYS A 152 -3.72 -5.37 -10.83
C LYS A 152 -3.61 -5.13 -9.31
N GLY A 153 -2.79 -5.94 -8.62
CA GLY A 153 -2.62 -5.82 -7.19
C GLY A 153 -1.50 -6.69 -6.63
N ILE A 154 -1.31 -6.55 -5.33
CA ILE A 154 -0.41 -7.37 -4.51
C ILE A 154 -1.20 -7.89 -3.32
N VAL A 155 -1.12 -9.18 -3.04
CA VAL A 155 -1.58 -9.77 -1.79
C VAL A 155 -0.37 -10.01 -0.88
N LEU A 156 -0.46 -9.47 0.32
CA LEU A 156 0.44 -9.80 1.42
C LEU A 156 -0.25 -10.86 2.28
N LEU A 157 0.30 -12.08 2.32
CA LEU A 157 -0.28 -13.17 3.10
C LEU A 157 -0.41 -12.78 4.57
N HIS A 158 -1.53 -13.15 5.21
CA HIS A 158 -1.86 -12.84 6.61
C HIS A 158 -1.93 -11.35 6.94
N HIS A 159 -2.03 -10.46 5.93
CA HIS A 159 -2.03 -9.02 6.12
C HIS A 159 -3.14 -8.33 5.32
N GLY A 160 -3.07 -8.36 3.99
CA GLY A 160 -4.06 -7.62 3.18
C GLY A 160 -3.69 -7.51 1.70
N VAL A 161 -4.31 -6.52 1.06
CA VAL A 161 -4.28 -6.33 -0.40
C VAL A 161 -3.86 -4.90 -0.72
N PHE A 162 -2.99 -4.74 -1.72
CA PHE A 162 -2.73 -3.47 -2.40
C PHE A 162 -3.28 -3.54 -3.81
N THR A 163 -3.94 -2.47 -4.24
CA THR A 163 -4.28 -2.22 -5.64
C THR A 163 -3.77 -0.85 -6.07
N PHE A 164 -3.64 -0.67 -7.36
CA PHE A 164 -3.04 0.55 -7.87
C PHE A 164 -3.43 0.79 -9.33
N HIS A 165 -3.47 2.06 -9.71
CA HIS A 165 -3.72 2.46 -11.11
C HIS A 165 -3.32 3.93 -11.34
N ALA A 166 -3.25 4.35 -12.62
CA ALA A 166 -3.10 5.76 -12.98
C ALA A 166 -4.37 6.58 -12.64
N GLU A 167 -5.54 5.92 -12.64
CA GLU A 167 -6.84 6.51 -12.34
C GLU A 167 -7.37 5.97 -11.00
N ALA A 168 -7.91 6.86 -10.14
CA ALA A 168 -8.41 6.50 -8.81
C ALA A 168 -9.54 5.46 -8.88
N LYS A 169 -10.49 5.66 -9.81
CA LYS A 169 -11.62 4.75 -10.00
C LYS A 169 -11.16 3.34 -10.31
N SER A 170 -10.18 3.19 -11.21
CA SER A 170 -9.67 1.87 -11.61
C SER A 170 -8.90 1.18 -10.49
N SER A 171 -8.14 1.92 -9.65
CA SER A 171 -7.51 1.36 -8.44
C SER A 171 -8.57 0.81 -7.47
N TYR A 172 -9.62 1.58 -7.22
CA TYR A 172 -10.75 1.17 -6.38
C TYR A 172 -11.51 -0.04 -6.96
N GLU A 173 -11.81 -0.02 -8.26
CA GLU A 173 -12.51 -1.14 -8.93
C GLU A 173 -11.69 -2.44 -8.90
N ASN A 174 -10.36 -2.36 -9.04
CA ASN A 174 -9.47 -3.51 -8.85
C ASN A 174 -9.59 -4.06 -7.42
N MET A 175 -9.64 -3.20 -6.40
CA MET A 175 -9.82 -3.62 -5.00
C MET A 175 -11.14 -4.35 -4.82
N VAL A 176 -12.25 -3.75 -5.27
CA VAL A 176 -13.58 -4.37 -5.17
C VAL A 176 -13.61 -5.71 -5.88
N ALA A 177 -13.08 -5.80 -7.10
CA ALA A 177 -13.07 -7.05 -7.86
C ALA A 177 -12.24 -8.14 -7.20
N MET A 178 -11.11 -7.80 -6.58
CA MET A 178 -10.30 -8.78 -5.85
C MET A 178 -11.01 -9.28 -4.60
N VAL A 179 -11.65 -8.40 -3.84
CA VAL A 179 -12.39 -8.76 -2.63
C VAL A 179 -13.61 -9.61 -2.98
N ASP A 180 -14.39 -9.20 -3.99
CA ASP A 180 -15.58 -9.93 -4.46
C ASP A 180 -15.24 -11.38 -4.87
N ARG A 181 -14.14 -11.58 -5.60
CA ARG A 181 -13.67 -12.94 -5.94
C ARG A 181 -13.33 -13.79 -4.72
N ALA A 182 -12.73 -13.19 -3.69
CA ALA A 182 -12.46 -13.89 -2.44
C ALA A 182 -13.73 -14.23 -1.67
N GLU A 183 -14.69 -13.29 -1.62
CA GLU A 183 -16.01 -13.53 -0.99
C GLU A 183 -16.79 -14.62 -1.71
N GLN A 184 -16.83 -14.62 -3.03
CA GLN A 184 -17.46 -15.68 -3.83
C GLN A 184 -16.82 -17.03 -3.55
N TYR A 185 -15.49 -17.11 -3.52
CA TYR A 185 -14.79 -18.35 -3.19
C TYR A 185 -15.17 -18.88 -1.81
N LEU A 186 -15.24 -18.03 -0.79
CA LEU A 186 -15.65 -18.45 0.55
C LEU A 186 -17.08 -18.96 0.59
N GLN A 187 -18.01 -18.27 -0.08
CA GLN A 187 -19.42 -18.69 -0.19
C GLN A 187 -19.56 -20.06 -0.89
N GLU A 188 -18.85 -20.29 -1.98
CA GLU A 188 -18.90 -21.55 -2.74
C GLU A 188 -18.29 -22.72 -1.97
N ASN A 189 -17.36 -22.46 -1.05
CA ASN A 189 -16.71 -23.50 -0.24
C ASN A 189 -17.28 -23.62 1.19
N GLY A 190 -18.37 -22.92 1.50
CA GLY A 190 -19.11 -23.07 2.76
C GLY A 190 -18.40 -22.48 3.99
N VAL A 191 -17.61 -21.44 3.79
CA VAL A 191 -16.86 -20.73 4.84
C VAL A 191 -17.54 -19.40 5.17
#